data_df806dffe21bc66851011b7e4f72d863
#
_entry.id   df806dffe21bc66851011b7e4f72d863
#
_cell.length_a   1.000
_cell.length_b   1.000
_cell.length_c   1.000
_cell.angle_alpha   90.00
_cell.angle_beta   90.00
_cell.angle_gamma   90.00
#
_symmetry.space_group_name_H-M   'P 1'
#
loop_
_entity.id
_entity.type
_entity.pdbx_description
1 polymer ?
#
loop_
_entity_poly.entity_id
_entity_poly.type
_entity_poly.pdbx_seq_one_letter_code
_entity_poly.pdbx_strand_id
1 'polypeptide(L)'
;MGEIEALARRPFAAAWSRQACADEAERTDSIFLVADDGAVRGYVLARVFEGESQLLDLAVVEDGRGVGRTLWSALAQAARGRGCRKITLEVSEKNSRAQHFYRRAVAKVVGRRPKFYNDGSDAILMDFPLA
;
A
#
# COMPACT_ATOMS: atom_id res chain seq x y z
N MET A 1 -9.64 8.01 13.25
CA MET A 1 -10.04 7.91 11.83
C MET A 1 -9.77 9.21 11.07
N GLY A 2 -9.98 10.38 11.68
CA GLY A 2 -9.69 11.66 11.02
C GLY A 2 -8.22 11.82 10.57
N GLU A 3 -7.29 11.28 11.35
CA GLU A 3 -5.88 11.35 10.99
C GLU A 3 -5.56 10.49 9.76
N ILE A 4 -6.18 9.32 9.65
CA ILE A 4 -6.02 8.46 8.47
C ILE A 4 -6.61 9.14 7.23
N GLU A 5 -7.77 9.77 7.38
CA GLU A 5 -8.41 10.52 6.32
C GLU A 5 -7.52 11.67 5.82
N ALA A 6 -6.83 12.37 6.74
CA ALA A 6 -5.88 13.42 6.37
C ALA A 6 -4.68 12.86 5.60
N LEU A 7 -4.18 11.68 5.98
CA LEU A 7 -3.09 11.03 5.26
C LEU A 7 -3.48 10.64 3.84
N ALA A 8 -4.73 10.22 3.64
CA ALA A 8 -5.21 9.82 2.32
C ALA A 8 -5.25 10.99 1.33
N ARG A 9 -5.13 12.22 1.79
CA ARG A 9 -5.08 13.41 0.91
C ARG A 9 -3.68 13.73 0.41
N ARG A 10 -2.66 12.99 0.85
CA ARG A 10 -1.29 13.23 0.38
C ARG A 10 -1.19 12.90 -1.11
N PRO A 11 -0.26 13.57 -1.84
CA PRO A 11 -0.05 13.25 -3.26
C PRO A 11 0.23 11.76 -3.44
N PHE A 12 -0.39 11.19 -4.44
CA PHE A 12 -0.25 9.79 -4.84
C PHE A 12 -0.88 8.77 -3.88
N ALA A 13 -1.52 9.22 -2.81
CA ALA A 13 -2.33 8.34 -1.96
C ALA A 13 -3.78 8.33 -2.47
N ALA A 14 -4.48 7.22 -2.29
CA ALA A 14 -5.89 7.15 -2.61
C ALA A 14 -6.68 8.08 -1.67
N ALA A 15 -7.71 8.75 -2.19
CA ALA A 15 -8.55 9.64 -1.39
C ALA A 15 -9.64 8.82 -0.68
N TRP A 16 -9.44 8.51 0.59
CA TRP A 16 -10.38 7.70 1.37
C TRP A 16 -11.19 8.57 2.33
N SER A 17 -12.51 8.42 2.30
CA SER A 17 -13.38 9.04 3.28
C SER A 17 -13.25 8.32 4.64
N ARG A 18 -13.75 8.97 5.70
CA ARG A 18 -13.80 8.34 7.01
C ARG A 18 -14.61 7.04 6.98
N GLN A 19 -15.73 7.05 6.26
CA GLN A 19 -16.58 5.86 6.15
C GLN A 19 -15.87 4.73 5.43
N ALA A 20 -15.15 5.03 4.34
CA ALA A 20 -14.40 4.02 3.61
C ALA A 20 -13.31 3.39 4.48
N CYS A 21 -12.62 4.19 5.30
CA CYS A 21 -11.61 3.68 6.23
C CYS A 21 -12.24 2.75 7.27
N ALA A 22 -13.39 3.13 7.84
CA ALA A 22 -14.11 2.32 8.82
C ALA A 22 -14.58 1.00 8.21
N ASP A 23 -15.13 1.04 6.99
CA ASP A 23 -15.60 -0.14 6.27
C ASP A 23 -14.46 -1.13 6.01
N GLU A 24 -13.31 -0.64 5.59
CA GLU A 24 -12.14 -1.50 5.35
C GLU A 24 -11.65 -2.18 6.64
N ALA A 25 -11.64 -1.45 7.76
CA ALA A 25 -11.18 -2.00 9.03
C ALA A 25 -12.04 -3.18 9.50
N GLU A 26 -13.29 -3.25 9.06
CA GLU A 26 -14.20 -4.34 9.41
C GLU A 26 -14.15 -5.54 8.47
N ARG A 27 -13.47 -5.43 7.32
CA ARG A 27 -13.42 -6.53 6.35
C ARG A 27 -12.51 -7.65 6.85
N THR A 28 -12.95 -8.90 6.62
CA THR A 28 -12.16 -10.08 6.99
C THR A 28 -11.07 -10.40 5.98
N ASP A 29 -11.17 -9.86 4.75
CA ASP A 29 -10.19 -10.06 3.68
C ASP A 29 -9.19 -8.89 3.55
N SER A 30 -9.18 -7.98 4.52
CA SER A 30 -8.26 -6.83 4.50
C SER A 30 -7.16 -6.99 5.54
N ILE A 31 -5.99 -6.43 5.21
CA ILE A 31 -4.92 -6.14 6.15
C ILE A 31 -4.84 -4.62 6.21
N PHE A 32 -5.20 -4.03 7.34
CA PHE A 32 -5.18 -2.59 7.55
C PHE A 32 -4.34 -2.30 8.77
N LEU A 33 -3.15 -1.75 8.58
CA LEU A 33 -2.20 -1.50 9.65
C LEU A 33 -1.88 -0.01 9.73
N VAL A 34 -1.82 0.50 10.94
CA VAL A 34 -1.54 1.91 11.20
C VAL A 34 -0.27 2.02 12.03
N ALA A 35 0.64 2.89 11.62
CA ALA A 35 1.82 3.21 12.41
C ALA A 35 1.47 4.37 13.35
N ASP A 36 1.59 4.14 14.66
CA ASP A 36 1.18 5.10 15.69
C ASP A 36 2.20 5.08 16.82
N ASP A 37 2.79 6.23 17.12
CA ASP A 37 3.75 6.42 18.22
C ASP A 37 3.25 7.48 19.21
N GLY A 38 1.93 7.62 19.35
CA GLY A 38 1.26 8.69 20.06
C GLY A 38 0.51 9.60 19.11
N ALA A 39 0.85 9.54 17.82
CA ALA A 39 0.14 10.20 16.73
C ALA A 39 0.26 9.29 15.50
N VAL A 40 -0.74 9.31 14.62
CA VAL A 40 -0.73 8.49 13.41
C VAL A 40 0.38 8.98 12.47
N ARG A 41 1.29 8.09 12.10
CA ARG A 41 2.42 8.38 11.21
C ARG A 41 2.24 7.84 9.80
N GLY A 42 1.33 6.90 9.62
CA GLY A 42 1.06 6.32 8.32
C GLY A 42 0.15 5.12 8.42
N TYR A 43 -0.23 4.60 7.26
CA TYR A 43 -1.03 3.38 7.20
C TYR A 43 -0.71 2.59 5.95
N VAL A 44 -1.05 1.30 5.98
CA VAL A 44 -0.99 0.43 4.81
C VAL A 44 -2.29 -0.36 4.75
N LEU A 45 -2.81 -0.50 3.53
CA LEU A 45 -4.04 -1.25 3.27
C LEU A 45 -3.79 -2.24 2.14
N ALA A 46 -4.11 -3.50 2.40
CA ALA A 46 -4.02 -4.55 1.39
C ALA A 46 -5.24 -5.45 1.49
N ARG A 47 -5.53 -6.16 0.42
CA ARG A 47 -6.64 -7.11 0.38
C ARG A 47 -6.11 -8.49 0.02
N VAL A 48 -6.59 -9.50 0.72
CA VAL A 48 -6.16 -10.90 0.55
C VAL A 48 -7.17 -11.63 -0.32
N PHE A 49 -6.68 -12.28 -1.39
CA PHE A 49 -7.51 -13.06 -2.29
C PHE A 49 -6.66 -14.16 -2.92
N GLU A 50 -7.12 -15.40 -2.77
CA GLU A 50 -6.50 -16.60 -3.40
C GLU A 50 -4.99 -16.72 -3.16
N GLY A 51 -4.56 -16.48 -1.94
CA GLY A 51 -3.15 -16.64 -1.58
C GLY A 51 -2.25 -15.48 -2.00
N GLU A 52 -2.84 -14.34 -2.38
CA GLU A 52 -2.12 -13.13 -2.72
C GLU A 52 -2.62 -11.97 -1.87
N SER A 53 -1.71 -11.06 -1.54
CA SER A 53 -2.06 -9.82 -0.86
C SER A 53 -1.86 -8.67 -1.84
N GLN A 54 -2.93 -8.01 -2.23
CA GLN A 54 -2.88 -6.85 -3.13
C GLN A 54 -2.76 -5.58 -2.32
N LEU A 55 -1.65 -4.88 -2.47
CA LEU A 55 -1.48 -3.57 -1.84
C LEU A 55 -2.40 -2.57 -2.53
N LEU A 56 -3.29 -1.94 -1.74
CA LEU A 56 -4.22 -0.92 -2.25
C LEU A 56 -3.71 0.49 -1.97
N ASP A 57 -3.11 0.71 -0.80
CA ASP A 57 -2.63 2.04 -0.44
C ASP A 57 -1.56 1.95 0.64
N LEU A 58 -0.59 2.84 0.55
CA LEU A 58 0.47 3.01 1.55
C LEU A 58 0.74 4.50 1.64
N ALA A 59 0.51 5.10 2.78
CA ALA A 59 0.69 6.53 2.98
C ALA A 59 1.43 6.81 4.27
N VAL A 60 2.28 7.82 4.27
CA VAL A 60 3.04 8.27 5.43
C VAL A 60 2.91 9.78 5.59
N VAL A 61 2.97 10.26 6.83
CA VAL A 61 2.89 11.69 7.12
C VAL A 61 4.15 12.40 6.65
N GLU A 62 5.30 11.81 6.96
CA GLU A 62 6.61 12.37 6.64
C GLU A 62 7.51 11.34 5.99
N ASP A 63 8.11 11.70 4.87
CA ASP A 63 9.07 10.84 4.20
C ASP A 63 10.40 10.82 4.96
N GLY A 64 11.18 9.76 4.75
CA GLY A 64 12.54 9.68 5.29
C GLY A 64 12.66 9.29 6.74
N ARG A 65 11.52 8.97 7.39
CA ARG A 65 11.50 8.57 8.80
C ARG A 65 11.44 7.06 9.00
N GLY A 66 11.45 6.28 7.93
CA GLY A 66 11.40 4.82 8.00
C GLY A 66 10.00 4.26 8.28
N VAL A 67 8.97 5.08 8.35
CA VAL A 67 7.60 4.63 8.62
C VAL A 67 7.08 3.73 7.49
N GLY A 68 7.33 4.12 6.24
CA GLY A 68 6.92 3.32 5.09
C GLY A 68 7.56 1.94 5.11
N ARG A 69 8.84 1.85 5.45
CA ARG A 69 9.56 0.58 5.55
C ARG A 69 8.99 -0.28 6.68
N THR A 70 8.68 0.32 7.83
CA THR A 70 8.08 -0.38 8.95
C THR A 70 6.71 -0.94 8.57
N LEU A 71 5.89 -0.13 7.90
CA LEU A 71 4.57 -0.56 7.43
C LEU A 71 4.67 -1.68 6.40
N TRP A 72 5.62 -1.57 5.47
CA TRP A 72 5.87 -2.61 4.48
C TRP A 72 6.26 -3.94 5.12
N SER A 73 7.18 -3.90 6.10
CA SER A 73 7.60 -5.10 6.82
C SER A 73 6.45 -5.72 7.60
N ALA A 74 5.63 -4.90 8.24
CA ALA A 74 4.45 -5.38 8.98
C ALA A 74 3.43 -6.00 8.03
N LEU A 75 3.22 -5.41 6.85
CA LEU A 75 2.35 -5.98 5.82
C LEU A 75 2.87 -7.35 5.38
N ALA A 76 4.17 -7.45 5.11
CA ALA A 76 4.77 -8.72 4.68
C ALA A 76 4.57 -9.82 5.71
N GLN A 77 4.78 -9.50 7.00
CA GLN A 77 4.54 -10.45 8.09
C GLN A 77 3.07 -10.87 8.18
N ALA A 78 2.16 -9.90 8.12
CA ALA A 78 0.73 -10.18 8.19
C ALA A 78 0.28 -11.03 7.01
N ALA A 79 0.76 -10.74 5.81
CA ALA A 79 0.43 -11.50 4.61
C ALA A 79 0.94 -12.94 4.69
N ARG A 80 2.18 -13.14 5.19
CA ARG A 80 2.72 -14.48 5.42
C ARG A 80 1.87 -15.26 6.42
N GLY A 81 1.46 -14.60 7.51
CA GLY A 81 0.61 -15.21 8.53
C GLY A 81 -0.74 -15.62 8.00
N ARG A 82 -1.20 -15.03 6.90
CA ARG A 82 -2.45 -15.37 6.23
C ARG A 82 -2.27 -16.32 5.06
N GLY A 83 -1.07 -16.87 4.90
CA GLY A 83 -0.80 -17.87 3.86
C GLY A 83 -0.58 -17.30 2.47
N CYS A 84 -0.33 -16.00 2.34
CA CYS A 84 -0.09 -15.39 1.05
C CYS A 84 1.31 -15.75 0.52
N ARG A 85 1.39 -15.97 -0.80
CA ARG A 85 2.65 -16.27 -1.48
C ARG A 85 3.38 -15.02 -1.93
N LYS A 86 2.67 -13.94 -2.14
CA LYS A 86 3.26 -12.69 -2.64
C LYS A 86 2.37 -11.49 -2.33
N ILE A 87 2.98 -10.32 -2.39
CA ILE A 87 2.28 -9.04 -2.41
C ILE A 87 2.30 -8.54 -3.85
N THR A 88 1.14 -8.14 -4.38
CA THR A 88 1.03 -7.52 -5.70
C THR A 88 0.71 -6.05 -5.53
N LEU A 89 1.15 -5.21 -6.45
CA LEU A 89 0.82 -3.80 -6.40
C LEU A 89 0.83 -3.17 -7.79
N GLU A 90 0.16 -2.03 -7.90
CA GLU A 90 0.16 -1.19 -9.08
C GLU A 90 0.63 0.20 -8.67
N VAL A 91 1.52 0.80 -9.46
CA VAL A 91 2.03 2.14 -9.18
C VAL A 91 2.08 2.91 -10.49
N SER A 92 1.72 4.21 -10.45
CA SER A 92 1.77 5.05 -11.64
C SER A 92 3.22 5.20 -12.13
N GLU A 93 3.39 5.15 -13.46
CA GLU A 93 4.69 5.42 -14.07
C GLU A 93 5.22 6.80 -13.71
N LYS A 94 4.34 7.73 -13.35
CA LYS A 94 4.72 9.09 -12.94
C LYS A 94 5.15 9.19 -11.49
N ASN A 95 4.86 8.17 -10.69
CA ASN A 95 5.22 8.16 -9.27
C ASN A 95 6.59 7.52 -9.07
N SER A 96 7.65 8.25 -9.40
CA SER A 96 9.02 7.74 -9.31
C SER A 96 9.44 7.46 -7.88
N ARG A 97 8.94 8.21 -6.91
CA ARG A 97 9.24 7.98 -5.50
C ARG A 97 8.72 6.62 -5.03
N ALA A 98 7.47 6.30 -5.34
CA ALA A 98 6.89 5.01 -4.97
C ALA A 98 7.59 3.86 -5.68
N GLN A 99 7.88 4.01 -6.97
CA GLN A 99 8.63 3.00 -7.72
C GLN A 99 9.98 2.72 -7.08
N HIS A 100 10.69 3.78 -6.70
CA HIS A 100 11.99 3.65 -6.05
C HIS A 100 11.85 2.92 -4.70
N PHE A 101 10.84 3.29 -3.91
CA PHE A 101 10.57 2.64 -2.63
C PHE A 101 10.34 1.13 -2.79
N TYR A 102 9.47 0.75 -3.74
CA TYR A 102 9.16 -0.67 -3.94
C TYR A 102 10.33 -1.46 -4.50
N ARG A 103 11.14 -0.86 -5.39
CA ARG A 103 12.35 -1.50 -5.89
C ARG A 103 13.38 -1.72 -4.78
N ARG A 104 13.53 -0.77 -3.89
CA ARG A 104 14.40 -0.94 -2.72
C ARG A 104 13.90 -2.02 -1.77
N ALA A 105 12.60 -2.24 -1.72
CA ALA A 105 12.00 -3.35 -0.98
C ALA A 105 12.10 -4.68 -1.73
N VAL A 106 12.74 -4.70 -2.90
CA VAL A 106 12.97 -5.87 -3.76
C VAL A 106 11.71 -6.35 -4.47
N ALA A 107 10.73 -5.48 -4.66
CA ALA A 107 9.60 -5.75 -5.55
C ALA A 107 10.08 -5.69 -7.00
N LYS A 108 9.55 -6.58 -7.83
CA LYS A 108 9.98 -6.70 -9.23
C LYS A 108 8.85 -6.30 -10.17
N VAL A 109 9.21 -5.59 -11.24
CA VAL A 109 8.26 -5.24 -12.28
C VAL A 109 7.88 -6.52 -13.03
N VAL A 110 6.57 -6.80 -13.12
CA VAL A 110 6.05 -7.99 -13.80
C VAL A 110 5.11 -7.64 -14.94
N GLY A 111 4.76 -6.38 -15.11
CA GLY A 111 3.88 -5.99 -16.20
C GLY A 111 3.58 -4.51 -16.21
N ARG A 112 2.71 -4.12 -17.14
CA ARG A 112 2.31 -2.74 -17.32
C ARG A 112 0.89 -2.71 -17.89
N ARG A 113 0.05 -1.80 -17.37
CA ARG A 113 -1.28 -1.53 -17.94
C ARG A 113 -1.28 -0.15 -18.56
N PRO A 114 -1.32 -0.05 -19.90
CA PRO A 114 -1.31 1.25 -20.57
C PRO A 114 -2.56 2.07 -20.24
N LYS A 115 -2.36 3.37 -20.03
CA LYS A 115 -3.45 4.34 -19.83
C LYS A 115 -4.41 3.94 -18.72
N PHE A 116 -3.89 3.38 -17.64
CA PHE A 116 -4.70 2.86 -16.54
C PHE A 116 -5.31 3.97 -15.68
N TYR A 117 -4.55 5.05 -15.43
CA TYR A 117 -4.99 6.14 -14.57
C TYR A 117 -5.71 7.23 -15.36
N ASN A 118 -6.51 8.05 -14.66
CA ASN A 118 -7.30 9.11 -15.28
C ASN A 118 -6.45 10.16 -15.98
N ASP A 119 -5.21 10.35 -15.59
CA ASP A 119 -4.28 11.29 -16.21
C ASP A 119 -3.60 10.73 -17.47
N GLY A 120 -4.00 9.54 -17.90
CA GLY A 120 -3.42 8.87 -19.06
C GLY A 120 -2.14 8.12 -18.80
N SER A 121 -1.65 8.10 -17.55
CA SER A 121 -0.42 7.39 -17.22
C SER A 121 -0.65 5.89 -17.11
N ASP A 122 0.42 5.12 -17.35
CA ASP A 122 0.41 3.67 -17.24
C ASP A 122 0.53 3.24 -15.78
N ALA A 123 -0.02 2.06 -15.46
CA ALA A 123 0.26 1.39 -14.20
C ALA A 123 1.45 0.44 -14.40
N ILE A 124 2.42 0.54 -13.52
CA ILE A 124 3.52 -0.43 -13.43
C ILE A 124 3.09 -1.49 -12.44
N LEU A 125 3.10 -2.75 -12.86
CA LEU A 125 2.70 -3.88 -12.01
C LEU A 125 3.95 -4.48 -11.39
N MET A 126 3.92 -4.65 -10.06
CA MET A 126 5.06 -5.20 -9.32
C MET A 126 4.60 -6.33 -8.40
N ASP A 127 5.48 -7.31 -8.22
CA ASP A 127 5.28 -8.42 -7.29
C ASP A 127 6.42 -8.47 -6.28
N PHE A 128 6.08 -8.81 -5.04
CA PHE A 128 7.04 -9.08 -3.98
C PHE A 128 6.80 -10.49 -3.44
N PRO A 129 7.70 -11.44 -3.73
CA PRO A 129 7.55 -12.81 -3.22
C PRO A 129 7.67 -12.87 -1.70
N LEU A 130 6.82 -13.69 -1.07
CA LEU A 130 6.78 -13.85 0.38
C LEU A 130 7.39 -15.17 0.85
N ALA A 131 7.90 -15.95 -0.03
CA ALA A 131 8.38 -17.29 0.27
C ALA A 131 9.41 -17.36 1.40
#